data_5af49fb66368c9c74fcceb70417940ae
#
_entry.id   5af49fb66368c9c74fcceb70417940ae
#
_cell.length_a   1.000
_cell.length_b   1.000
_cell.length_c   1.000
_cell.angle_alpha   90.00
_cell.angle_beta   90.00
_cell.angle_gamma   90.00
#
_symmetry.space_group_name_H-M   'P 1'
#
loop_
_entity.id
_entity.type
_entity.pdbx_description
1 polymer ?
#
loop_
_entity_poly.entity_id
_entity_poly.type
_entity_poly.pdbx_seq_one_letter_code
_entity_poly.pdbx_strand_id
1 'polypeptide(L)' 'MLDGIIEEWWDNGQRSTYKQYKENMRHGITTYWDEKGVPTKQVLYKDDEEVEEKVGDQIPKDLGI' A
#
# COMPACT_ATOMS: atom_id res chain seq x y z
N MET A 1 4.27 6.65 -18.64
CA MET A 1 3.90 7.34 -17.38
C MET A 1 3.13 6.39 -16.48
N LEU A 2 3.58 6.22 -15.24
CA LEU A 2 2.86 5.43 -14.27
C LEU A 2 1.67 6.21 -13.72
N ASP A 3 0.49 5.63 -13.88
CA ASP A 3 -0.73 6.22 -13.40
C ASP A 3 -1.69 5.08 -13.06
N GLY A 4 -2.29 5.13 -11.87
CA GLY A 4 -3.19 4.09 -11.42
C GLY A 4 -2.60 3.23 -10.31
N ILE A 5 -2.98 1.96 -10.30
CA ILE A 5 -2.71 1.04 -9.19
C ILE A 5 -1.77 -0.08 -9.62
N ILE A 6 -0.79 -0.37 -8.76
CA ILE A 6 0.09 -1.53 -8.93
C ILE A 6 -0.16 -2.45 -7.74
N GLU A 7 -0.45 -3.72 -8.02
CA GLU A 7 -0.67 -4.73 -7.00
C GLU A 7 0.30 -5.89 -7.19
N GLU A 8 0.81 -6.40 -6.08
CA GLU A 8 1.71 -7.55 -6.08
C GLU A 8 1.15 -8.62 -5.14
N TRP A 9 1.46 -9.88 -5.42
CA TRP A 9 0.97 -11.04 -4.65
C TRP A 9 2.11 -11.94 -4.23
N TRP A 10 1.92 -12.58 -3.08
CA TRP A 10 2.77 -13.67 -2.63
C TRP A 10 2.49 -14.92 -3.47
N ASP A 11 3.42 -15.88 -3.44
CA ASP A 11 3.24 -17.16 -4.15
C ASP A 11 1.99 -17.92 -3.69
N ASN A 12 1.53 -17.68 -2.46
CA ASN A 12 0.34 -18.34 -1.93
C ASN A 12 -0.97 -17.66 -2.37
N GLY A 13 -0.90 -16.64 -3.23
CA GLY A 13 -2.08 -15.95 -3.73
C GLY A 13 -2.55 -14.79 -2.88
N GLN A 14 -1.96 -14.57 -1.70
CA GLN A 14 -2.29 -13.43 -0.87
C GLN A 14 -1.65 -12.16 -1.42
N ARG A 15 -2.34 -11.03 -1.31
CA ARG A 15 -1.81 -9.75 -1.75
C ARG A 15 -0.62 -9.36 -0.88
N SER A 16 0.49 -8.97 -1.50
CA SER A 16 1.69 -8.55 -0.76
C SER A 16 1.84 -7.03 -0.71
N THR A 17 1.46 -6.34 -1.79
CA THR A 17 1.65 -4.88 -1.88
C THR A 17 0.56 -4.25 -2.71
N TYR A 18 0.12 -3.07 -2.29
CA TYR A 18 -0.83 -2.24 -3.03
C TYR A 18 -0.27 -0.84 -3.09
N LYS A 19 -0.04 -0.32 -4.30
CA LYS A 19 0.55 1.00 -4.51
C LYS A 19 -0.31 1.82 -5.44
N GLN A 20 -0.39 3.12 -5.18
CA GLN A 20 -1.08 4.06 -6.05
C GLN A 20 -0.08 5.06 -6.63
N TYR A 21 -0.20 5.31 -7.94
CA TYR A 21 0.66 6.24 -8.64
C TYR A 21 -0.18 7.25 -9.41
N LYS A 22 0.34 8.45 -9.52
CA LYS A 22 -0.24 9.50 -10.34
C LYS A 22 0.90 10.30 -10.96
N GLU A 23 0.92 10.38 -12.28
CA GLU A 23 1.94 11.13 -13.03
C GLU A 23 3.37 10.70 -12.64
N ASN A 24 3.59 9.38 -12.55
CA ASN A 24 4.86 8.74 -12.17
C ASN A 24 5.27 8.94 -10.70
N MET A 25 4.41 9.56 -9.90
CA MET A 25 4.69 9.79 -8.49
C MET A 25 3.79 8.94 -7.61
N ARG A 26 4.31 8.47 -6.48
CA ARG A 26 3.49 7.80 -5.49
C ARG A 26 2.48 8.81 -4.94
N HIS A 27 1.22 8.41 -4.92
CA HIS A 27 0.15 9.28 -4.46
C HIS A 27 -0.93 8.42 -3.83
N GLY A 28 -1.43 8.82 -2.65
CA GLY A 28 -2.39 8.03 -1.92
C GLY A 28 -1.73 6.98 -1.05
N ILE A 29 -2.42 5.87 -0.82
CA ILE A 29 -2.01 4.87 0.17
C ILE A 29 -1.24 3.72 -0.47
N THR A 30 -0.09 3.38 0.13
CA THR A 30 0.65 2.16 -0.18
C THR A 30 0.53 1.23 1.03
N THR A 31 0.07 0.01 0.81
CA THR A 31 -0.13 -0.97 1.87
C THR A 31 0.71 -2.22 1.61
N TYR A 32 1.32 -2.73 2.66
CA TYR A 32 2.11 -3.96 2.64
C TYR A 32 1.46 -4.99 3.55
N TRP A 33 1.41 -6.25 3.10
CA TRP A 33 0.88 -7.38 3.87
C TRP A 33 1.93 -8.46 4.02
N ASP A 34 1.80 -9.26 5.07
CA ASP A 34 2.63 -10.46 5.22
C ASP A 34 1.98 -11.64 4.46
N GLU A 35 2.64 -12.79 4.48
CA GLU A 35 2.16 -13.99 3.76
C GLU A 35 0.86 -14.54 4.33
N LYS A 36 0.45 -14.11 5.51
CA LYS A 36 -0.81 -14.52 6.12
C LYS A 36 -1.97 -13.60 5.77
N GLY A 37 -1.67 -12.53 5.01
CA GLY A 37 -2.70 -11.56 4.64
C GLY A 37 -2.92 -10.46 5.67
N VAL A 38 -2.05 -10.35 6.66
CA VAL A 38 -2.16 -9.33 7.70
C VAL A 38 -1.38 -8.08 7.27
N PRO A 39 -2.00 -6.89 7.29
CA PRO A 39 -1.28 -5.66 6.95
C PRO A 39 -0.17 -5.39 7.96
N THR A 40 1.03 -5.13 7.45
CA THR A 40 2.20 -4.86 8.29
C THR A 40 2.58 -3.39 8.29
N LYS A 41 2.31 -2.69 7.18
CA LYS A 41 2.71 -1.28 7.04
C LYS A 41 1.77 -0.59 6.06
N GLN A 42 1.44 0.64 6.34
CA GLN A 42 0.67 1.49 5.44
C GLN A 42 1.28 2.87 5.42
N VAL A 43 1.55 3.39 4.22
CA VAL A 43 2.19 4.69 4.05
C VAL A 43 1.31 5.57 3.16
N LEU A 44 1.04 6.77 3.60
CA LEU A 44 0.34 7.77 2.79
C LEU A 44 1.37 8.63 2.08
N TYR A 45 1.27 8.70 0.75
CA TYR A 45 2.15 9.52 -0.08
C TYR A 45 1.37 10.65 -0.74
N LYS A 46 2.06 11.76 -0.93
CA LYS A 46 1.55 12.87 -1.71
C LYS A 46 2.71 13.44 -2.53
N ASP A 47 2.55 13.43 -3.86
CA ASP A 47 3.58 13.92 -4.78
C ASP A 47 4.96 13.30 -4.49
N ASP A 48 4.95 11.97 -4.30
CA ASP A 48 6.14 11.15 -4.04
C ASP A 48 6.78 11.38 -2.66
N GLU A 49 6.13 12.15 -1.81
CA GLU A 49 6.59 12.39 -0.44
C GLU A 49 5.76 11.58 0.56
N GLU A 50 6.44 10.98 1.54
CA GLU A 50 5.77 10.29 2.63
C GLU A 50 5.16 11.31 3.59
N VAL A 51 3.85 11.23 3.77
CA VAL A 51 3.10 12.13 4.65
C VAL A 51 2.84 11.49 6.01
N GLU A 52 2.50 10.20 6.01
CA GLU A 52 2.16 9.48 7.22
C GLU A 52 2.50 8.01 7.07
N GLU A 53 2.97 7.39 8.15
CA GLU A 53 3.25 5.95 8.17
C GLU A 53 2.52 5.33 9.37
N LYS A 54 1.87 4.20 9.11
CA LYS A 54 1.21 3.40 10.14
C LYS A 54 1.75 1.99 10.08
N VAL A 55 1.99 1.39 11.25
CA VAL A 55 2.51 0.02 11.33
C VAL A 55 1.68 -0.79 12.32
N GLY A 56 1.55 -2.08 12.03
CA GLY A 56 0.89 -3.03 12.94
C GLY A 56 -0.52 -2.59 13.34
N ASP A 57 -0.76 -2.46 14.63
CA ASP A 57 -2.08 -2.15 15.18
C ASP A 57 -2.60 -0.76 14.80
N GLN A 58 -1.74 0.11 14.31
CA GLN A 58 -2.15 1.44 13.87
C GLN A 58 -2.91 1.42 12.55
N ILE A 59 -2.81 0.33 11.79
CA ILE A 59 -3.44 0.20 10.50
C ILE A 59 -4.92 -0.14 10.69
N PRO A 60 -5.85 0.63 10.07
CA PRO A 60 -7.28 0.31 10.16
C PRO A 60 -7.59 -1.08 9.61
N LYS A 61 -8.51 -1.79 10.24
CA LYS A 61 -8.94 -3.12 9.77
C LYS A 61 -9.65 -3.03 8.43
N ASP A 62 -10.37 -1.96 8.21
CA ASP A 62 -11.02 -1.68 6.93
C ASP A 62 -10.17 -0.68 6.17
N LEU A 63 -9.44 -1.16 5.17
CA LEU A 63 -8.52 -0.33 4.40
C LEU A 63 -9.19 0.39 3.23
N GLY A 64 -10.43 0.06 2.92
CA GLY A 64 -11.14 0.66 1.80
C GLY A 64 -10.63 0.24 0.42
N ILE A 65 -9.87 -0.85 0.37
CA ILE A 65 -9.27 -1.33 -0.87
C ILE A 65 -9.56 -2.79 -1.14
#